data_b57bc483ada0e2a70e1f15a5a4d3ee5b
#
_entry.id   b57bc483ada0e2a70e1f15a5a4d3ee5b
#
_cell.length_a   1.000
_cell.length_b   1.000
_cell.length_c   1.000
_cell.angle_alpha   90.00
_cell.angle_beta   90.00
_cell.angle_gamma   90.00
#
_symmetry.space_group_name_H-M   'P 1'
#
loop_
_entity.id
_entity.type
_entity.pdbx_description
1 polymer ?
#
loop_
_entity_poly.entity_id
_entity_poly.type
_entity_poly.pdbx_seq_one_letter_code
_entity_poly.pdbx_strand_id
1 'polypeptide(L)'
;MGLSKESIINCLRESYGESVTSAEIKAFCNMNDFNYQTITNKLADFKVGRGKWNLEVTKETVKELEVTYNGPAALPAVEQNLIPQKDDSFVKFGNFGDIKKIIQSRVFYPSFITGLSGNGKTFSVEQACAALDRELIRVNITIETDEDDLIGGFRLVNGETVWHNGPVIEALERGAILLLDEIDLASNKILCLQSVLEGKGVFLKKIGKFVQPTPGFNVIATANTKGKGSDDGRFIGTNVLNEAFLERFPVTFEQEYPTAAIETKILNKLCADENFCKRLADWADIIRKTFYDGGIEEIISTRRLVHIIKAYNIFGDKAKAIQVCVNRFDDETKQAFLELYDKVDADFQMPVDEEASA
;
A
#
# COMPACT_ATOMS: atom_id res chain seq x y z
N MET A 1 -37.37 -7.38 -55.05
CA MET A 1 -35.92 -7.04 -54.97
C MET A 1 -35.66 -6.48 -53.56
N GLY A 2 -34.76 -7.12 -52.83
CA GLY A 2 -34.47 -6.66 -51.45
C GLY A 2 -33.59 -5.41 -51.50
N LEU A 3 -34.00 -4.35 -50.81
CA LEU A 3 -33.21 -3.13 -50.63
C LEU A 3 -31.84 -3.47 -50.00
N SER A 4 -30.77 -2.82 -50.46
CA SER A 4 -29.45 -2.90 -49.84
C SER A 4 -29.49 -2.35 -48.40
N LYS A 5 -28.51 -2.73 -47.57
CA LYS A 5 -28.40 -2.19 -46.20
C LYS A 5 -28.30 -0.67 -46.20
N GLU A 6 -27.50 -0.11 -47.09
CA GLU A 6 -27.33 1.36 -47.25
C GLU A 6 -28.61 2.06 -47.66
N SER A 7 -29.39 1.48 -48.61
CA SER A 7 -30.66 2.05 -49.01
C SER A 7 -31.68 2.11 -47.88
N ILE A 8 -31.70 1.07 -47.00
CA ILE A 8 -32.57 1.04 -45.83
C ILE A 8 -32.18 2.13 -44.81
N ILE A 9 -30.88 2.29 -44.58
CA ILE A 9 -30.36 3.33 -43.67
C ILE A 9 -30.70 4.72 -44.17
N ASN A 10 -30.48 4.99 -45.46
CA ASN A 10 -30.78 6.31 -46.02
C ASN A 10 -32.28 6.62 -45.95
N CYS A 11 -33.15 5.69 -46.32
CA CYS A 11 -34.62 5.91 -46.23
C CYS A 11 -35.08 6.12 -44.78
N LEU A 12 -34.52 5.41 -43.83
CA LEU A 12 -34.86 5.61 -42.41
C LEU A 12 -34.34 6.94 -41.87
N ARG A 13 -33.14 7.36 -42.28
CA ARG A 13 -32.61 8.72 -41.97
C ARG A 13 -33.47 9.84 -42.51
N GLU A 14 -33.87 9.75 -43.77
CA GLU A 14 -34.73 10.75 -44.42
C GLU A 14 -36.10 10.84 -43.77
N SER A 15 -36.66 9.72 -43.31
CA SER A 15 -38.02 9.66 -42.76
C SER A 15 -38.08 9.96 -41.23
N TYR A 16 -37.06 9.56 -40.45
CA TYR A 16 -37.11 9.58 -38.98
C TYR A 16 -35.87 10.16 -38.32
N GLY A 17 -34.86 10.59 -39.10
CA GLY A 17 -33.61 11.14 -38.60
C GLY A 17 -32.59 10.04 -38.23
N GLU A 18 -31.53 10.45 -37.53
CA GLU A 18 -30.38 9.59 -37.24
C GLU A 18 -30.66 8.55 -36.13
N SER A 19 -31.57 8.86 -35.20
CA SER A 19 -31.94 7.97 -34.09
C SER A 19 -33.34 7.41 -34.27
N VAL A 20 -33.46 6.13 -34.50
CA VAL A 20 -34.72 5.46 -34.75
C VAL A 20 -35.08 4.43 -33.65
N THR A 21 -36.39 4.40 -33.36
CA THR A 21 -36.97 3.46 -32.36
C THR A 21 -37.59 2.23 -33.01
N SER A 22 -37.88 1.20 -32.20
CA SER A 22 -38.63 0.02 -32.64
C SER A 22 -39.98 0.36 -33.28
N ALA A 23 -40.66 1.43 -32.81
CA ALA A 23 -41.94 1.84 -33.31
C ALA A 23 -41.81 2.44 -34.75
N GLU A 24 -40.83 3.26 -34.97
CA GLU A 24 -40.53 3.88 -36.26
C GLU A 24 -40.07 2.87 -37.32
N ILE A 25 -39.25 1.90 -36.93
CA ILE A 25 -38.85 0.80 -37.82
C ILE A 25 -40.05 -0.05 -38.18
N LYS A 26 -40.97 -0.30 -37.25
CA LYS A 26 -42.24 -1.03 -37.55
C LYS A 26 -43.12 -0.23 -38.49
N ALA A 27 -43.24 1.08 -38.30
CA ALA A 27 -44.00 1.97 -39.20
C ALA A 27 -43.40 1.94 -40.60
N PHE A 28 -42.05 2.06 -40.72
CA PHE A 28 -41.35 1.94 -41.99
C PHE A 28 -41.57 0.59 -42.67
N CYS A 29 -41.52 -0.49 -41.95
CA CYS A 29 -41.76 -1.83 -42.48
C CYS A 29 -43.19 -1.96 -43.02
N ASN A 30 -44.19 -1.46 -42.27
CA ASN A 30 -45.58 -1.50 -42.69
C ASN A 30 -45.90 -0.68 -43.93
N MET A 31 -45.25 0.51 -44.08
CA MET A 31 -45.43 1.36 -45.25
C MET A 31 -44.81 0.78 -46.53
N ASN A 32 -43.73 -0.04 -46.40
CA ASN A 32 -42.98 -0.55 -47.51
C ASN A 32 -43.11 -2.07 -47.73
N ASP A 33 -44.00 -2.71 -47.00
CA ASP A 33 -44.25 -4.17 -47.03
C ASP A 33 -42.96 -4.99 -46.74
N PHE A 34 -42.19 -4.56 -45.76
CA PHE A 34 -40.97 -5.24 -45.30
C PHE A 34 -41.18 -6.05 -44.05
N ASN A 35 -40.49 -7.18 -43.95
CA ASN A 35 -40.48 -7.94 -42.71
C ASN A 35 -39.59 -7.27 -41.65
N TYR A 36 -40.17 -6.95 -40.48
CA TYR A 36 -39.51 -6.26 -39.37
C TYR A 36 -38.23 -6.96 -38.91
N GLN A 37 -38.26 -8.30 -38.79
CA GLN A 37 -37.09 -9.08 -38.36
C GLN A 37 -35.95 -8.97 -39.35
N THR A 38 -36.26 -8.95 -40.64
CA THR A 38 -35.24 -8.81 -41.70
C THR A 38 -34.58 -7.45 -41.65
N ILE A 39 -35.35 -6.36 -41.44
CA ILE A 39 -34.83 -5.01 -41.35
C ILE A 39 -33.98 -4.86 -40.07
N THR A 40 -34.48 -5.29 -38.91
CA THR A 40 -33.71 -5.19 -37.65
C THR A 40 -32.44 -6.02 -37.66
N ASN A 41 -32.39 -7.17 -38.35
CA ASN A 41 -31.18 -7.93 -38.55
C ASN A 41 -30.14 -7.18 -39.42
N LYS A 42 -30.60 -6.50 -40.45
CA LYS A 42 -29.72 -5.66 -41.29
C LYS A 42 -29.18 -4.43 -40.56
N LEU A 43 -29.93 -3.94 -39.55
CA LEU A 43 -29.54 -2.82 -38.69
C LEU A 43 -28.86 -3.25 -37.37
N ALA A 44 -28.47 -4.51 -37.25
CA ALA A 44 -27.91 -5.03 -36.01
C ALA A 44 -26.67 -4.28 -35.52
N ASP A 45 -25.84 -3.80 -36.47
CA ASP A 45 -24.59 -3.05 -36.18
C ASP A 45 -24.85 -1.63 -35.65
N PHE A 46 -26.02 -1.09 -35.89
CA PHE A 46 -26.45 0.27 -35.48
C PHE A 46 -27.28 0.29 -34.21
N LYS A 47 -27.45 -0.84 -33.54
CA LYS A 47 -28.27 -0.96 -32.31
C LYS A 47 -27.50 -0.43 -31.11
N VAL A 48 -27.96 0.66 -30.52
CA VAL A 48 -27.36 1.33 -29.35
C VAL A 48 -28.06 1.02 -28.03
N GLY A 49 -29.26 0.38 -28.05
CA GLY A 49 -29.96 0.01 -26.83
C GLY A 49 -31.20 -0.86 -27.11
N ARG A 50 -31.95 -1.19 -26.06
CA ARG A 50 -33.19 -1.97 -26.22
C ARG A 50 -34.24 -1.19 -27.01
N GLY A 51 -34.45 -1.59 -28.28
CA GLY A 51 -35.42 -0.95 -29.16
C GLY A 51 -34.99 0.41 -29.74
N LYS A 52 -33.70 0.72 -29.76
CA LYS A 52 -33.14 1.97 -30.29
C LYS A 52 -31.93 1.69 -31.18
N TRP A 53 -31.84 2.41 -32.31
CA TRP A 53 -30.75 2.37 -33.30
C TRP A 53 -30.28 3.77 -33.58
N ASN A 54 -28.94 3.94 -33.70
CA ASN A 54 -28.35 5.15 -34.25
C ASN A 54 -27.74 4.81 -35.61
N LEU A 55 -28.25 5.39 -36.67
CA LEU A 55 -27.91 5.06 -38.04
C LEU A 55 -26.60 5.68 -38.53
N GLU A 56 -26.01 6.60 -37.76
CA GLU A 56 -24.69 7.17 -38.07
C GLU A 56 -23.51 6.37 -37.46
N VAL A 57 -23.78 5.58 -36.43
CA VAL A 57 -22.73 4.97 -35.63
C VAL A 57 -22.81 3.43 -35.69
N THR A 58 -21.76 2.81 -36.18
CA THR A 58 -21.61 1.35 -36.13
C THR A 58 -21.28 0.88 -34.72
N LYS A 59 -21.48 -0.43 -34.43
CA LYS A 59 -21.07 -1.02 -33.13
C LYS A 59 -19.59 -0.82 -32.83
N GLU A 60 -18.73 -0.77 -33.84
CA GLU A 60 -17.31 -0.48 -33.69
C GLU A 60 -17.09 0.97 -33.24
N THR A 61 -17.79 1.92 -33.85
CA THR A 61 -17.73 3.34 -33.46
C THR A 61 -18.32 3.56 -32.06
N VAL A 62 -19.39 2.81 -31.69
CA VAL A 62 -19.93 2.84 -30.32
C VAL A 62 -18.94 2.28 -29.31
N LYS A 63 -18.22 1.19 -29.65
CA LYS A 63 -17.16 0.68 -28.79
C LYS A 63 -16.00 1.67 -28.64
N GLU A 64 -15.59 2.33 -29.71
CA GLU A 64 -14.58 3.40 -29.65
C GLU A 64 -15.08 4.60 -28.85
N LEU A 65 -16.36 5.00 -28.99
CA LEU A 65 -16.96 6.06 -28.20
C LEU A 65 -17.16 5.68 -26.72
N GLU A 66 -17.51 4.43 -26.43
CA GLU A 66 -17.57 3.91 -25.05
C GLU A 66 -16.19 3.89 -24.39
N VAL A 67 -15.13 3.59 -25.15
CA VAL A 67 -13.73 3.65 -24.69
C VAL A 67 -13.24 5.10 -24.53
N THR A 68 -13.76 6.05 -25.31
CA THR A 68 -13.38 7.47 -25.22
C THR A 68 -14.27 8.29 -24.28
N TYR A 69 -15.44 7.77 -23.86
CA TYR A 69 -16.26 8.42 -22.84
C TYR A 69 -15.66 8.17 -21.46
N ASN A 70 -14.60 8.89 -21.19
CA ASN A 70 -14.09 9.12 -19.86
C ASN A 70 -15.06 10.03 -19.09
N GLY A 71 -16.14 9.47 -18.54
CA GLY A 71 -16.69 10.00 -17.30
C GLY A 71 -15.56 10.07 -16.27
N PRO A 72 -15.69 10.82 -15.14
CA PRO A 72 -14.60 10.92 -14.15
C PRO A 72 -14.16 9.51 -13.79
N ALA A 73 -13.10 9.16 -14.48
CA ALA A 73 -12.63 7.84 -14.80
C ALA A 73 -12.57 7.01 -13.52
N ALA A 74 -13.05 5.79 -13.60
CA ALA A 74 -12.04 4.74 -13.44
C ALA A 74 -10.84 5.17 -14.31
N LEU A 75 -9.81 5.77 -13.69
CA LEU A 75 -8.50 5.89 -14.33
C LEU A 75 -8.23 4.55 -14.98
N PRO A 76 -7.81 4.49 -16.28
CA PRO A 76 -7.41 3.23 -16.84
C PRO A 76 -6.57 2.59 -15.77
N ALA A 77 -6.77 1.30 -15.47
CA ALA A 77 -5.83 0.60 -14.62
C ALA A 77 -4.50 0.79 -15.34
N VAL A 78 -3.82 1.90 -15.05
CA VAL A 78 -2.41 2.06 -15.32
C VAL A 78 -1.88 0.82 -14.65
N GLU A 79 -1.25 -0.06 -15.40
CA GLU A 79 -0.51 -1.15 -14.80
C GLU A 79 0.42 -0.48 -13.80
N GLN A 80 -0.07 -0.29 -12.57
CA GLN A 80 0.70 0.32 -11.52
C GLN A 80 1.83 -0.65 -11.28
N ASN A 81 3.03 -0.21 -11.62
CA ASN A 81 4.23 -0.93 -11.23
C ASN A 81 4.32 -0.81 -9.70
N LEU A 82 3.97 -1.90 -9.02
CA LEU A 82 3.97 -1.99 -7.56
C LEU A 82 5.33 -2.47 -7.02
N ILE A 83 6.37 -2.49 -7.85
CA ILE A 83 7.73 -2.79 -7.41
C ILE A 83 8.27 -1.56 -6.66
N PRO A 84 8.69 -1.70 -5.39
CA PRO A 84 9.26 -0.60 -4.64
C PRO A 84 10.53 -0.06 -5.29
N GLN A 85 10.77 1.23 -5.15
CA GLN A 85 12.00 1.85 -5.64
C GLN A 85 13.18 1.44 -4.75
N LYS A 86 14.33 1.20 -5.38
CA LYS A 86 15.60 0.99 -4.66
C LYS A 86 16.03 2.32 -4.03
N ASP A 87 16.32 2.27 -2.74
CA ASP A 87 16.81 3.42 -1.99
C ASP A 87 18.32 3.28 -1.78
N ASP A 88 19.06 4.24 -2.31
CA ASP A 88 20.55 4.26 -2.23
C ASP A 88 21.05 4.45 -0.80
N SER A 89 20.22 5.01 0.08
CA SER A 89 20.55 5.14 1.50
C SER A 89 20.43 3.83 2.28
N PHE A 90 19.80 2.81 1.70
CA PHE A 90 19.61 1.53 2.38
C PHE A 90 20.95 0.80 2.62
N VAL A 91 21.13 0.32 3.84
CA VAL A 91 22.24 -0.56 4.23
C VAL A 91 21.64 -1.86 4.78
N LYS A 92 22.12 -3.00 4.27
CA LYS A 92 21.65 -4.32 4.69
C LYS A 92 22.10 -4.61 6.12
N PHE A 93 21.15 -5.03 6.96
CA PHE A 93 21.42 -5.46 8.33
C PHE A 93 20.33 -6.41 8.84
N GLY A 94 20.54 -6.97 10.01
CA GLY A 94 19.59 -7.84 10.69
C GLY A 94 19.10 -8.98 9.81
N ASN A 95 17.80 -9.18 9.79
CA ASN A 95 17.15 -10.29 9.10
C ASN A 95 16.97 -10.10 7.59
N PHE A 96 17.49 -8.99 7.00
CA PHE A 96 17.32 -8.68 5.58
C PHE A 96 17.70 -9.83 4.64
N GLY A 97 18.82 -10.54 4.94
CA GLY A 97 19.30 -11.63 4.09
C GLY A 97 18.31 -12.79 4.02
N ASP A 98 17.71 -13.14 5.14
CA ASP A 98 16.78 -14.26 5.23
C ASP A 98 15.38 -13.89 4.69
N ILE A 99 14.90 -12.68 4.98
CA ILE A 99 13.69 -12.13 4.35
C ILE A 99 13.84 -12.15 2.81
N LYS A 100 14.98 -11.70 2.29
CA LYS A 100 15.27 -11.72 0.86
C LYS A 100 15.26 -13.14 0.29
N LYS A 101 15.83 -14.13 0.99
CA LYS A 101 15.82 -15.55 0.55
C LYS A 101 14.38 -16.09 0.50
N ILE A 102 13.54 -15.79 1.48
CA ILE A 102 12.14 -16.20 1.50
C ILE A 102 11.41 -15.64 0.28
N ILE A 103 11.53 -14.33 0.01
CA ILE A 103 10.90 -13.68 -1.15
C ILE A 103 11.42 -14.27 -2.46
N GLN A 104 12.73 -14.53 -2.55
CA GLN A 104 13.39 -15.09 -3.74
C GLN A 104 12.96 -16.52 -4.03
N SER A 105 12.68 -17.32 -3.01
CA SER A 105 12.29 -18.72 -3.16
C SER A 105 10.97 -18.90 -3.92
N ARG A 106 10.11 -17.89 -3.93
CA ARG A 106 8.73 -17.93 -4.43
C ARG A 106 7.85 -19.03 -3.81
N VAL A 107 8.32 -19.64 -2.73
CA VAL A 107 7.55 -20.60 -1.94
C VAL A 107 6.66 -19.81 -1.00
N PHE A 108 5.40 -20.21 -0.87
CA PHE A 108 4.51 -19.62 0.12
C PHE A 108 5.02 -19.96 1.53
N TYR A 109 5.52 -18.96 2.24
CA TYR A 109 6.07 -19.09 3.59
C TYR A 109 5.84 -17.82 4.37
N PRO A 110 4.65 -17.64 4.97
CA PRO A 110 4.30 -16.42 5.70
C PRO A 110 5.31 -16.11 6.81
N SER A 111 5.67 -14.86 6.96
CA SER A 111 6.70 -14.44 7.90
C SER A 111 6.21 -13.29 8.77
N PHE A 112 6.49 -13.36 10.07
CA PHE A 112 6.17 -12.32 11.03
C PHE A 112 7.47 -11.62 11.46
N ILE A 113 7.49 -10.27 11.44
CA ILE A 113 8.66 -9.47 11.82
C ILE A 113 8.27 -8.57 12.98
N THR A 114 8.84 -8.80 14.14
CA THR A 114 8.59 -8.01 15.33
C THR A 114 9.80 -7.18 15.73
N GLY A 115 9.60 -6.14 16.52
CA GLY A 115 10.65 -5.29 17.08
C GLY A 115 10.22 -3.86 17.26
N LEU A 116 10.99 -3.06 17.94
CA LEU A 116 10.67 -1.68 18.29
C LEU A 116 10.45 -0.78 17.06
N SER A 117 9.69 0.31 17.24
CA SER A 117 9.38 1.23 16.15
C SER A 117 10.63 1.93 15.60
N GLY A 118 10.68 2.14 14.28
CA GLY A 118 11.75 2.88 13.62
C GLY A 118 13.08 2.14 13.48
N ASN A 119 13.08 0.79 13.62
CA ASN A 119 14.24 -0.08 13.42
C ASN A 119 14.37 -0.66 12.00
N GLY A 120 13.52 -0.24 11.06
CA GLY A 120 13.63 -0.61 9.64
C GLY A 120 12.95 -1.90 9.21
N LYS A 121 12.01 -2.48 9.99
CA LYS A 121 11.24 -3.69 9.63
C LYS A 121 10.60 -3.59 8.24
N THR A 122 9.68 -2.68 8.09
CA THR A 122 8.93 -2.42 6.84
C THR A 122 9.86 -2.08 5.69
N PHE A 123 10.82 -1.19 5.93
CA PHE A 123 11.80 -0.77 4.92
C PHE A 123 12.68 -1.92 4.42
N SER A 124 13.05 -2.86 5.28
CA SER A 124 13.79 -4.07 4.88
C SER A 124 12.99 -4.93 3.90
N VAL A 125 11.68 -5.10 4.10
CA VAL A 125 10.82 -5.84 3.18
C VAL A 125 10.70 -5.12 1.84
N GLU A 126 10.45 -3.81 1.85
CA GLU A 126 10.39 -2.98 0.65
C GLU A 126 11.68 -3.09 -0.16
N GLN A 127 12.84 -2.95 0.47
CA GLN A 127 14.13 -3.04 -0.21
C GLN A 127 14.50 -4.47 -0.66
N ALA A 128 13.99 -5.51 0.01
CA ALA A 128 14.13 -6.87 -0.46
C ALA A 128 13.30 -7.12 -1.73
N CYS A 129 12.07 -6.62 -1.78
CA CYS A 129 11.22 -6.66 -2.97
C CYS A 129 11.83 -5.85 -4.12
N ALA A 130 12.30 -4.63 -3.86
CA ALA A 130 13.00 -3.78 -4.84
C ALA A 130 14.23 -4.48 -5.45
N ALA A 131 15.04 -5.15 -4.60
CA ALA A 131 16.24 -5.85 -5.04
C ALA A 131 15.96 -7.12 -5.88
N LEU A 132 14.74 -7.64 -5.84
CA LEU A 132 14.30 -8.85 -6.54
C LEU A 132 13.30 -8.55 -7.66
N ASP A 133 13.03 -7.28 -7.92
CA ASP A 133 12.02 -6.79 -8.86
C ASP A 133 10.65 -7.48 -8.62
N ARG A 134 10.24 -7.55 -7.33
CA ARG A 134 8.99 -8.17 -6.88
C ARG A 134 7.99 -7.08 -6.50
N GLU A 135 6.77 -7.25 -6.99
CA GLU A 135 5.65 -6.40 -6.57
C GLU A 135 5.36 -6.56 -5.08
N LEU A 136 5.09 -5.44 -4.43
CA LEU A 136 4.74 -5.35 -3.03
C LEU A 136 3.44 -4.57 -2.88
N ILE A 137 2.47 -5.17 -2.22
CA ILE A 137 1.24 -4.50 -1.81
C ILE A 137 1.29 -4.35 -0.29
N ARG A 138 1.43 -3.11 0.16
CA ARG A 138 1.49 -2.76 1.59
C ARG A 138 0.12 -2.30 2.06
N VAL A 139 -0.31 -2.85 3.19
CA VAL A 139 -1.54 -2.46 3.88
C VAL A 139 -1.17 -2.07 5.31
N ASN A 140 -1.41 -0.81 5.66
CA ASN A 140 -1.30 -0.37 7.05
C ASN A 140 -2.56 -0.82 7.79
N ILE A 141 -2.37 -1.67 8.78
CA ILE A 141 -3.46 -2.19 9.60
C ILE A 141 -3.78 -1.21 10.71
N THR A 142 -5.05 -1.02 10.97
CA THR A 142 -5.58 -0.22 12.07
C THR A 142 -6.66 -0.99 12.81
N ILE A 143 -7.13 -0.47 13.94
CA ILE A 143 -8.23 -1.08 14.68
C ILE A 143 -9.54 -1.12 13.89
N GLU A 144 -9.72 -0.20 12.95
CA GLU A 144 -10.91 -0.11 12.09
C GLU A 144 -10.85 -1.03 10.88
N THR A 145 -9.66 -1.50 10.48
CA THR A 145 -9.45 -2.33 9.29
C THR A 145 -10.34 -3.56 9.31
N ASP A 146 -11.10 -3.77 8.24
CA ASP A 146 -12.07 -4.84 8.16
C ASP A 146 -12.00 -5.66 6.85
N GLU A 147 -12.96 -6.60 6.67
CA GLU A 147 -13.01 -7.47 5.50
C GLU A 147 -13.18 -6.66 4.20
N ASP A 148 -13.97 -5.61 4.21
CA ASP A 148 -14.22 -4.78 3.01
C ASP A 148 -12.97 -3.98 2.60
N ASP A 149 -12.13 -3.57 3.57
CA ASP A 149 -10.86 -2.91 3.31
C ASP A 149 -9.81 -3.87 2.76
N LEU A 150 -9.80 -5.11 3.23
CA LEU A 150 -8.76 -6.09 2.91
C LEU A 150 -9.11 -6.93 1.69
N ILE A 151 -10.31 -7.47 1.65
CA ILE A 151 -10.78 -8.40 0.62
C ILE A 151 -11.46 -7.64 -0.52
N GLY A 152 -12.24 -6.63 -0.18
CA GLY A 152 -12.97 -5.80 -1.14
C GLY A 152 -14.46 -5.72 -0.86
N GLY A 153 -15.09 -4.77 -1.50
CA GLY A 153 -16.47 -4.44 -1.29
C GLY A 153 -17.12 -3.75 -2.48
N PHE A 154 -18.41 -3.55 -2.37
CA PHE A 154 -19.15 -2.78 -3.37
C PHE A 154 -18.89 -1.29 -3.19
N ARG A 155 -18.65 -0.60 -4.30
CA ARG A 155 -18.51 0.85 -4.37
C ARG A 155 -19.56 1.42 -5.34
N LEU A 156 -20.06 2.61 -5.06
CA LEU A 156 -20.94 3.33 -5.98
C LEU A 156 -20.06 4.11 -6.98
N VAL A 157 -20.11 3.71 -8.24
CA VAL A 157 -19.36 4.34 -9.32
C VAL A 157 -20.35 4.75 -10.42
N ASN A 158 -20.44 6.04 -10.72
CA ASN A 158 -21.36 6.59 -11.74
C ASN A 158 -22.83 6.15 -11.56
N GLY A 159 -23.30 5.99 -10.32
CA GLY A 159 -24.67 5.55 -10.02
C GLY A 159 -24.91 4.04 -10.08
N GLU A 160 -23.88 3.26 -10.37
CA GLU A 160 -23.93 1.79 -10.37
C GLU A 160 -23.12 1.22 -9.21
N THR A 161 -23.61 0.13 -8.64
CA THR A 161 -22.90 -0.60 -7.58
C THR A 161 -21.95 -1.59 -8.23
N VAL A 162 -20.62 -1.34 -8.09
CA VAL A 162 -19.56 -2.14 -8.69
C VAL A 162 -18.70 -2.76 -7.59
N TRP A 163 -18.30 -4.02 -7.78
CA TRP A 163 -17.34 -4.69 -6.90
C TRP A 163 -15.93 -4.16 -7.16
N HIS A 164 -15.22 -3.81 -6.07
CA HIS A 164 -13.79 -3.48 -6.10
C HIS A 164 -13.01 -4.48 -5.26
N ASN A 165 -11.98 -5.06 -5.85
CA ASN A 165 -11.04 -5.91 -5.12
C ASN A 165 -10.30 -5.09 -4.06
N GLY A 166 -10.10 -5.67 -2.89
CA GLY A 166 -9.19 -5.14 -1.89
C GLY A 166 -7.75 -5.57 -2.15
N PRO A 167 -6.79 -4.99 -1.42
CA PRO A 167 -5.35 -5.22 -1.61
C PRO A 167 -4.93 -6.69 -1.46
N VAL A 168 -5.62 -7.45 -0.64
CA VAL A 168 -5.37 -8.89 -0.47
C VAL A 168 -5.70 -9.66 -1.74
N ILE A 169 -6.83 -9.36 -2.36
CA ILE A 169 -7.25 -10.02 -3.60
C ILE A 169 -6.32 -9.62 -4.75
N GLU A 170 -5.93 -8.35 -4.83
CA GLU A 170 -4.94 -7.89 -5.80
C GLU A 170 -3.60 -8.61 -5.63
N ALA A 171 -3.11 -8.77 -4.39
CA ALA A 171 -1.87 -9.48 -4.13
C ALA A 171 -1.96 -10.96 -4.53
N LEU A 172 -3.08 -11.62 -4.26
CA LEU A 172 -3.33 -13.01 -4.66
C LEU A 172 -3.31 -13.15 -6.19
N GLU A 173 -4.06 -12.32 -6.91
CA GLU A 173 -4.18 -12.38 -8.38
C GLU A 173 -2.85 -12.05 -9.08
N ARG A 174 -2.05 -11.12 -8.55
CA ARG A 174 -0.75 -10.70 -9.11
C ARG A 174 0.43 -11.61 -8.70
N GLY A 175 0.27 -12.45 -7.67
CA GLY A 175 1.39 -13.20 -7.09
C GLY A 175 2.39 -12.30 -6.37
N ALA A 176 1.94 -11.14 -5.87
CA ALA A 176 2.74 -10.15 -5.19
C ALA A 176 3.06 -10.54 -3.74
N ILE A 177 3.97 -9.81 -3.12
CA ILE A 177 4.18 -9.87 -1.67
C ILE A 177 3.15 -8.96 -0.99
N LEU A 178 2.31 -9.53 -0.13
CA LEU A 178 1.39 -8.79 0.72
C LEU A 178 2.10 -8.44 2.03
N LEU A 179 2.27 -7.16 2.31
CA LEU A 179 2.85 -6.66 3.54
C LEU A 179 1.74 -6.09 4.43
N LEU A 180 1.46 -6.79 5.53
CA LEU A 180 0.52 -6.35 6.57
C LEU A 180 1.33 -5.58 7.63
N ASP A 181 1.32 -4.26 7.54
CA ASP A 181 2.12 -3.40 8.41
C ASP A 181 1.33 -3.01 9.67
N GLU A 182 2.00 -3.07 10.84
CA GLU A 182 1.42 -2.82 12.16
C GLU A 182 0.24 -3.75 12.51
N ILE A 183 0.39 -5.05 12.21
CA ILE A 183 -0.70 -6.03 12.37
C ILE A 183 -1.17 -6.20 13.82
N ASP A 184 -0.35 -5.84 14.79
CA ASP A 184 -0.70 -5.83 16.21
C ASP A 184 -1.72 -4.75 16.62
N LEU A 185 -2.07 -3.85 15.71
CA LEU A 185 -3.21 -2.94 15.88
C LEU A 185 -4.55 -3.59 15.46
N ALA A 186 -4.50 -4.75 14.78
CA ALA A 186 -5.69 -5.37 14.22
C ALA A 186 -6.72 -5.77 15.28
N SER A 187 -7.99 -5.57 14.96
CA SER A 187 -9.10 -6.19 15.69
C SER A 187 -9.32 -7.64 15.23
N ASN A 188 -10.24 -8.36 15.87
CA ASN A 188 -10.60 -9.72 15.46
C ASN A 188 -11.14 -9.84 14.02
N LYS A 189 -11.45 -8.73 13.35
CA LYS A 189 -11.86 -8.70 11.94
C LYS A 189 -10.76 -9.22 10.99
N ILE A 190 -9.48 -9.17 11.42
CA ILE A 190 -8.33 -9.70 10.66
C ILE A 190 -8.42 -11.21 10.40
N LEU A 191 -9.24 -11.93 11.15
CA LEU A 191 -9.44 -13.37 10.98
C LEU A 191 -10.02 -13.76 9.62
N CYS A 192 -10.54 -12.79 8.83
CA CYS A 192 -10.90 -13.01 7.43
C CYS A 192 -9.71 -13.48 6.57
N LEU A 193 -8.46 -13.24 7.02
CA LEU A 193 -7.24 -13.64 6.32
C LEU A 193 -6.76 -15.07 6.65
N GLN A 194 -7.46 -15.84 7.48
CA GLN A 194 -6.99 -17.18 7.87
C GLN A 194 -6.70 -18.09 6.69
N SER A 195 -7.60 -18.16 5.70
CA SER A 195 -7.40 -18.98 4.49
C SER A 195 -6.22 -18.50 3.64
N VAL A 196 -6.02 -17.18 3.58
CA VAL A 196 -4.89 -16.55 2.88
C VAL A 196 -3.56 -16.94 3.52
N LEU A 197 -3.47 -16.92 4.84
CA LEU A 197 -2.27 -17.32 5.59
C LEU A 197 -1.97 -18.82 5.54
N GLU A 198 -2.94 -19.63 5.11
CA GLU A 198 -2.73 -21.04 4.81
C GLU A 198 -2.33 -21.29 3.34
N GLY A 199 -2.12 -20.25 2.54
CA GLY A 199 -1.83 -20.37 1.10
C GLY A 199 -3.02 -20.82 0.27
N LYS A 200 -4.22 -20.72 0.83
CA LYS A 200 -5.47 -21.09 0.16
C LYS A 200 -6.12 -19.85 -0.46
N GLY A 201 -6.98 -20.11 -1.46
CA GLY A 201 -7.76 -19.03 -2.07
C GLY A 201 -8.86 -18.50 -1.15
N VAL A 202 -9.47 -17.43 -1.61
CA VAL A 202 -10.59 -16.74 -0.94
C VAL A 202 -11.85 -16.85 -1.78
N PHE A 203 -12.95 -17.26 -1.15
CA PHE A 203 -14.25 -17.20 -1.78
C PHE A 203 -14.93 -15.87 -1.50
N LEU A 204 -15.07 -15.04 -2.53
CA LEU A 204 -15.74 -13.75 -2.48
C LEU A 204 -17.25 -13.94 -2.42
N LYS A 205 -17.79 -14.10 -1.23
CA LYS A 205 -19.21 -14.46 -0.97
C LYS A 205 -20.19 -13.51 -1.64
N LYS A 206 -19.87 -12.20 -1.68
CA LYS A 206 -20.73 -11.14 -2.22
C LYS A 206 -20.93 -11.23 -3.74
N ILE A 207 -19.98 -11.83 -4.47
CA ILE A 207 -20.02 -11.95 -5.93
C ILE A 207 -19.92 -13.40 -6.42
N GLY A 208 -19.84 -14.37 -5.53
CA GLY A 208 -19.78 -15.80 -5.87
C GLY A 208 -18.52 -16.23 -6.63
N LYS A 209 -17.39 -15.48 -6.51
CA LYS A 209 -16.14 -15.76 -7.20
C LYS A 209 -15.12 -16.37 -6.24
N PHE A 210 -14.40 -17.40 -6.65
CA PHE A 210 -13.26 -17.94 -5.92
C PHE A 210 -11.96 -17.42 -6.55
N VAL A 211 -11.06 -16.85 -5.72
CA VAL A 211 -9.75 -16.34 -6.14
C VAL A 211 -8.67 -17.22 -5.54
N GLN A 212 -7.83 -17.78 -6.38
CA GLN A 212 -6.67 -18.58 -5.97
C GLN A 212 -5.39 -17.76 -5.99
N PRO A 213 -4.42 -18.07 -5.11
CA PRO A 213 -3.13 -17.41 -5.14
C PRO A 213 -2.34 -17.78 -6.40
N THR A 214 -1.86 -16.76 -7.09
CA THR A 214 -0.91 -16.91 -8.21
C THR A 214 0.48 -17.29 -7.68
N PRO A 215 1.26 -18.10 -8.42
CA PRO A 215 2.60 -18.51 -7.99
C PRO A 215 3.51 -17.32 -7.64
N GLY A 216 4.11 -17.39 -6.47
CA GLY A 216 4.96 -16.34 -5.93
C GLY A 216 4.27 -15.44 -4.90
N PHE A 217 2.94 -15.53 -4.73
CA PHE A 217 2.26 -14.88 -3.63
C PHE A 217 2.85 -15.30 -2.29
N ASN A 218 3.06 -14.33 -1.41
CA ASN A 218 3.47 -14.57 -0.02
C ASN A 218 2.99 -13.44 0.88
N VAL A 219 2.95 -13.69 2.19
CA VAL A 219 2.51 -12.72 3.19
C VAL A 219 3.64 -12.44 4.17
N ILE A 220 3.90 -11.17 4.42
CA ILE A 220 4.83 -10.71 5.48
C ILE A 220 4.05 -9.77 6.38
N ALA A 221 4.11 -9.99 7.68
CA ALA A 221 3.50 -9.09 8.66
C ALA A 221 4.57 -8.41 9.49
N THR A 222 4.36 -7.13 9.84
CA THR A 222 5.21 -6.40 10.79
C THR A 222 4.41 -6.00 12.01
N ALA A 223 5.06 -5.99 13.17
CA ALA A 223 4.48 -5.59 14.43
C ALA A 223 5.50 -4.93 15.35
N ASN A 224 5.05 -4.16 16.30
CA ASN A 224 5.90 -3.62 17.37
C ASN A 224 5.96 -4.57 18.57
N THR A 225 4.97 -5.45 18.70
CA THR A 225 4.87 -6.49 19.72
C THR A 225 4.97 -7.88 19.10
N LYS A 226 5.04 -8.93 19.93
CA LYS A 226 4.97 -10.32 19.46
C LYS A 226 3.53 -10.82 19.26
N GLY A 227 2.57 -9.91 19.11
CA GLY A 227 1.15 -10.24 19.02
C GLY A 227 0.47 -10.50 20.37
N LYS A 228 1.17 -10.29 21.48
CA LYS A 228 0.65 -10.49 22.85
C LYS A 228 0.18 -9.19 23.52
N GLY A 229 0.08 -8.09 22.72
CA GLY A 229 -0.20 -6.77 23.25
C GLY A 229 1.01 -6.13 23.93
N SER A 230 0.81 -5.00 24.61
CA SER A 230 1.83 -4.32 25.39
C SER A 230 1.54 -4.49 26.88
N ASP A 231 2.28 -5.37 27.53
CA ASP A 231 2.14 -5.58 28.99
C ASP A 231 2.63 -4.36 29.79
N ASP A 232 3.52 -3.56 29.18
CA ASP A 232 4.14 -2.37 29.83
C ASP A 232 3.49 -1.04 29.42
N GLY A 233 2.41 -1.07 28.63
CA GLY A 233 1.69 0.12 28.16
C GLY A 233 2.44 0.99 27.13
N ARG A 234 3.64 0.60 26.70
CA ARG A 234 4.47 1.39 25.76
C ARG A 234 3.87 1.47 24.36
N PHE A 235 3.14 0.44 23.96
CA PHE A 235 2.50 0.37 22.64
C PHE A 235 0.98 0.50 22.79
N ILE A 236 0.54 1.72 23.10
CA ILE A 236 -0.89 2.03 23.26
C ILE A 236 -1.63 1.70 21.95
N GLY A 237 -2.75 0.98 22.08
CA GLY A 237 -3.58 0.58 20.94
C GLY A 237 -3.21 -0.76 20.31
N THR A 238 -2.13 -1.43 20.75
CA THR A 238 -1.87 -2.81 20.32
C THR A 238 -2.82 -3.78 20.99
N ASN A 239 -3.30 -4.75 20.21
CA ASN A 239 -4.21 -5.78 20.65
C ASN A 239 -3.48 -7.12 20.85
N VAL A 240 -4.07 -7.99 21.67
CA VAL A 240 -3.67 -9.39 21.72
C VAL A 240 -4.24 -10.09 20.49
N LEU A 241 -3.38 -10.53 19.59
CA LEU A 241 -3.78 -11.29 18.41
C LEU A 241 -4.19 -12.71 18.80
N ASN A 242 -5.14 -13.26 18.04
CA ASN A 242 -5.58 -14.63 18.22
C ASN A 242 -4.40 -15.61 17.99
N GLU A 243 -4.15 -16.53 18.92
CA GLU A 243 -3.06 -17.50 18.85
C GLU A 243 -3.13 -18.35 17.58
N ALA A 244 -4.31 -18.83 17.22
CA ALA A 244 -4.49 -19.60 15.98
C ALA A 244 -4.17 -18.78 14.71
N PHE A 245 -4.28 -17.45 14.75
CA PHE A 245 -3.86 -16.57 13.68
C PHE A 245 -2.32 -16.46 13.64
N LEU A 246 -1.68 -16.29 14.79
CA LEU A 246 -0.21 -16.20 14.91
C LEU A 246 0.49 -17.50 14.48
N GLU A 247 -0.07 -18.67 14.82
CA GLU A 247 0.44 -19.99 14.42
C GLU A 247 0.49 -20.22 12.90
N ARG A 248 -0.19 -19.37 12.12
CA ARG A 248 -0.11 -19.40 10.65
C ARG A 248 1.10 -18.70 10.08
N PHE A 249 1.91 -18.06 10.93
CA PHE A 249 3.22 -17.54 10.58
C PHE A 249 4.29 -18.52 11.04
N PRO A 250 4.82 -19.39 10.16
CA PRO A 250 5.77 -20.44 10.56
C PRO A 250 7.11 -19.89 11.04
N VAL A 251 7.41 -18.62 10.78
CA VAL A 251 8.64 -17.96 11.21
C VAL A 251 8.37 -16.58 11.75
N THR A 252 9.01 -16.27 12.88
CA THR A 252 9.02 -14.94 13.49
C THR A 252 10.46 -14.44 13.55
N PHE A 253 10.71 -13.30 12.92
CA PHE A 253 11.99 -12.59 13.00
C PHE A 253 11.91 -11.49 14.05
N GLU A 254 12.85 -11.49 14.98
CA GLU A 254 13.05 -10.36 15.89
C GLU A 254 14.05 -9.40 15.25
N GLN A 255 13.56 -8.20 14.93
CA GLN A 255 14.38 -7.16 14.32
C GLN A 255 14.82 -6.17 15.39
N GLU A 256 16.11 -6.20 15.68
CA GLU A 256 16.76 -5.23 16.55
C GLU A 256 17.17 -3.96 15.79
N TYR A 257 17.60 -2.94 16.53
CA TYR A 257 18.25 -1.79 15.90
C TYR A 257 19.60 -2.18 15.29
N PRO A 258 20.03 -1.48 14.21
CA PRO A 258 21.37 -1.68 13.69
C PRO A 258 22.42 -1.34 14.75
N THR A 259 23.59 -1.97 14.66
CA THR A 259 24.75 -1.57 15.49
C THR A 259 25.21 -0.16 15.13
N ALA A 260 25.87 0.56 16.05
CA ALA A 260 26.38 1.90 15.81
C ALA A 260 27.22 1.99 14.52
N ALA A 261 28.02 0.97 14.21
CA ALA A 261 28.80 0.92 12.97
C ALA A 261 27.94 0.84 11.69
N ILE A 262 26.79 0.15 11.74
CA ILE A 262 25.86 0.08 10.61
C ILE A 262 25.06 1.38 10.52
N GLU A 263 24.62 1.95 11.63
CA GLU A 263 23.94 3.24 11.66
C GLU A 263 24.81 4.37 11.13
N THR A 264 26.09 4.43 11.53
CA THR A 264 27.04 5.37 10.94
C THR A 264 27.09 5.25 9.41
N LYS A 265 27.08 4.01 8.86
CA LYS A 265 27.04 3.82 7.41
C LYS A 265 25.73 4.31 6.78
N ILE A 266 24.58 4.13 7.46
CA ILE A 266 23.29 4.65 6.99
C ILE A 266 23.32 6.18 6.97
N LEU A 267 23.78 6.81 8.05
CA LEU A 267 23.82 8.25 8.20
C LEU A 267 24.81 8.91 7.25
N ASN A 268 26.00 8.31 7.01
CA ASN A 268 27.00 8.80 6.06
C ASN A 268 26.51 8.83 4.61
N LYS A 269 25.51 8.07 4.26
CA LYS A 269 24.86 8.17 2.95
C LYS A 269 23.96 9.41 2.81
N LEU A 270 23.56 10.01 3.94
CA LEU A 270 22.65 11.15 4.00
C LEU A 270 23.36 12.46 4.38
N CYS A 271 24.58 12.37 4.94
CA CYS A 271 25.33 13.50 5.47
C CYS A 271 26.83 13.31 5.19
N ALA A 272 27.50 14.39 4.79
CA ALA A 272 28.94 14.40 4.52
C ALA A 272 29.80 14.51 5.80
N ASP A 273 29.23 14.91 6.92
CA ASP A 273 29.94 15.01 8.21
C ASP A 273 29.97 13.65 8.91
N GLU A 274 31.00 12.86 8.60
CA GLU A 274 31.18 11.51 9.14
C GLU A 274 31.30 11.51 10.67
N ASN A 275 31.95 12.54 11.25
CA ASN A 275 32.11 12.64 12.69
C ASN A 275 30.76 12.84 13.39
N PHE A 276 29.94 13.74 12.85
CA PHE A 276 28.59 13.96 13.36
C PHE A 276 27.74 12.67 13.27
N CYS A 277 27.78 11.99 12.14
CA CYS A 277 27.08 10.72 11.94
C CYS A 277 27.52 9.65 12.96
N LYS A 278 28.82 9.53 13.20
CA LYS A 278 29.37 8.58 14.17
C LYS A 278 28.92 8.91 15.60
N ARG A 279 29.02 10.17 16.01
CA ARG A 279 28.62 10.62 17.36
C ARG A 279 27.11 10.42 17.61
N LEU A 280 26.26 10.68 16.60
CA LEU A 280 24.84 10.38 16.67
C LEU A 280 24.57 8.88 16.86
N ALA A 281 25.29 8.02 16.14
CA ALA A 281 25.12 6.57 16.25
C ALA A 281 25.61 6.06 17.63
N ASP A 282 26.74 6.54 18.12
CA ASP A 282 27.28 6.19 19.44
C ASP A 282 26.35 6.68 20.57
N TRP A 283 25.81 7.89 20.46
CA TRP A 283 24.81 8.44 21.38
C TRP A 283 23.53 7.57 21.45
N ALA A 284 22.98 7.20 20.30
CA ALA A 284 21.79 6.36 20.26
C ALA A 284 22.04 4.95 20.82
N ASP A 285 23.24 4.39 20.62
CA ASP A 285 23.64 3.10 21.14
C ASP A 285 23.68 3.11 22.67
N ILE A 286 24.23 4.17 23.29
CA ILE A 286 24.23 4.35 24.74
C ILE A 286 22.82 4.43 25.29
N ILE A 287 21.95 5.26 24.68
CA ILE A 287 20.55 5.42 25.08
C ILE A 287 19.83 4.06 25.03
N ARG A 288 20.01 3.29 23.96
CA ARG A 288 19.37 1.98 23.78
C ARG A 288 19.84 0.96 24.80
N LYS A 289 21.13 0.95 25.15
CA LYS A 289 21.63 0.11 26.22
C LYS A 289 21.00 0.43 27.54
N THR A 290 20.92 1.72 27.90
CA THR A 290 20.28 2.17 29.12
C THR A 290 18.79 1.84 29.16
N PHE A 291 18.11 1.92 28.00
CA PHE A 291 16.72 1.51 27.85
C PHE A 291 16.53 -0.01 28.07
N TYR A 292 17.37 -0.85 27.48
CA TYR A 292 17.28 -2.30 27.67
C TYR A 292 17.63 -2.75 29.10
N ASP A 293 18.50 -1.98 29.78
CA ASP A 293 18.82 -2.18 31.20
C ASP A 293 17.72 -1.64 32.14
N GLY A 294 16.66 -1.05 31.60
CA GLY A 294 15.53 -0.53 32.36
C GLY A 294 15.79 0.83 33.04
N GLY A 295 16.87 1.52 32.66
CA GLY A 295 17.24 2.81 33.26
C GLY A 295 16.45 4.00 32.71
N ILE A 296 15.83 3.87 31.56
CA ILE A 296 14.99 4.89 30.91
C ILE A 296 13.83 4.22 30.17
N GLU A 297 12.75 4.97 29.95
CA GLU A 297 11.56 4.48 29.26
C GLU A 297 11.51 4.85 27.78
N GLU A 298 12.22 5.88 27.38
CA GLU A 298 12.26 6.40 26.01
C GLU A 298 13.51 5.98 25.24
N ILE A 299 13.42 5.98 23.91
CA ILE A 299 14.48 5.49 23.03
C ILE A 299 14.68 6.39 21.81
N ILE A 300 15.91 6.45 21.34
CA ILE A 300 16.26 7.08 20.05
C ILE A 300 16.32 5.99 18.96
N SER A 301 15.34 5.98 18.06
CA SER A 301 15.27 5.04 16.95
C SER A 301 16.20 5.45 15.79
N THR A 302 16.55 4.50 14.92
CA THR A 302 17.29 4.79 13.67
C THR A 302 16.54 5.82 12.80
N ARG A 303 15.22 5.74 12.74
CA ARG A 303 14.37 6.74 12.07
C ARG A 303 14.59 8.13 12.65
N ARG A 304 14.74 8.24 13.97
CA ARG A 304 15.01 9.53 14.63
C ARG A 304 16.36 10.10 14.23
N LEU A 305 17.40 9.27 14.16
CA LEU A 305 18.71 9.70 13.69
C LEU A 305 18.69 10.22 12.26
N VAL A 306 17.96 9.53 11.37
CA VAL A 306 17.74 10.01 10.00
C VAL A 306 17.03 11.35 9.96
N HIS A 307 16.04 11.56 10.86
CA HIS A 307 15.35 12.85 10.98
C HIS A 307 16.29 13.97 11.49
N ILE A 308 17.20 13.69 12.42
CA ILE A 308 18.20 14.66 12.89
C ILE A 308 19.10 15.07 11.73
N ILE A 309 19.59 14.13 10.93
CA ILE A 309 20.40 14.44 9.74
C ILE A 309 19.61 15.29 8.73
N LYS A 310 18.34 14.96 8.47
CA LYS A 310 17.50 15.77 7.58
C LYS A 310 17.29 17.18 8.13
N ALA A 311 17.06 17.31 9.44
CA ALA A 311 16.94 18.61 10.10
C ALA A 311 18.26 19.41 10.02
N TYR A 312 19.40 18.77 10.22
CA TYR A 312 20.70 19.39 10.03
C TYR A 312 20.92 19.90 8.59
N ASN A 313 20.55 19.10 7.61
CA ASN A 313 20.65 19.53 6.19
C ASN A 313 19.73 20.73 5.87
N ILE A 314 18.65 20.92 6.62
CA ILE A 314 17.72 22.05 6.44
C ILE A 314 18.21 23.30 7.21
N PHE A 315 18.60 23.14 8.47
CA PHE A 315 18.89 24.26 9.37
C PHE A 315 20.35 24.68 9.36
N GLY A 316 21.29 23.80 8.96
CA GLY A 316 22.74 24.03 9.00
C GLY A 316 23.33 24.04 10.41
N ASP A 317 22.54 23.74 11.43
CA ASP A 317 22.92 23.78 12.85
C ASP A 317 22.64 22.43 13.51
N LYS A 318 23.69 21.81 14.08
CA LYS A 318 23.64 20.50 14.72
C LYS A 318 22.82 20.51 16.00
N ALA A 319 23.04 21.53 16.83
CA ALA A 319 22.39 21.68 18.12
C ALA A 319 20.87 21.84 17.93
N LYS A 320 20.47 22.74 17.03
CA LYS A 320 19.07 22.93 16.66
C LYS A 320 18.45 21.67 16.08
N ALA A 321 19.17 20.96 15.21
CA ALA A 321 18.66 19.72 14.59
C ALA A 321 18.38 18.63 15.63
N ILE A 322 19.27 18.45 16.61
CA ILE A 322 19.07 17.50 17.71
C ILE A 322 17.90 17.96 18.58
N GLN A 323 17.93 19.23 19.03
CA GLN A 323 16.90 19.81 19.91
C GLN A 323 15.49 19.62 19.35
N VAL A 324 15.24 20.05 18.11
CA VAL A 324 13.89 19.93 17.50
C VAL A 324 13.43 18.49 17.35
N CYS A 325 14.37 17.55 17.19
CA CYS A 325 14.05 16.13 17.06
C CYS A 325 13.81 15.44 18.42
N VAL A 326 14.30 15.99 19.53
CA VAL A 326 14.06 15.47 20.89
C VAL A 326 12.96 16.21 21.65
N ASN A 327 12.46 17.32 21.15
CA ASN A 327 11.38 18.12 21.77
C ASN A 327 10.06 17.35 21.98
N ARG A 328 9.89 16.18 21.36
CA ARG A 328 8.70 15.32 21.58
C ARG A 328 8.71 14.59 22.90
N PHE A 329 9.88 14.48 23.53
CA PHE A 329 10.00 13.84 24.83
C PHE A 329 9.64 14.82 25.94
N ASP A 330 9.34 14.31 27.12
CA ASP A 330 9.19 15.14 28.30
C ASP A 330 10.47 15.91 28.63
N ASP A 331 10.36 16.96 29.40
CA ASP A 331 11.49 17.87 29.63
C ASP A 331 12.68 17.20 30.33
N GLU A 332 12.44 16.24 31.23
CA GLU A 332 13.49 15.50 31.93
C GLU A 332 14.26 14.60 30.98
N THR A 333 13.55 13.80 30.19
CA THR A 333 14.14 12.93 29.17
C THR A 333 14.88 13.72 28.08
N LYS A 334 14.28 14.84 27.62
CA LYS A 334 14.90 15.73 26.65
C LYS A 334 16.22 16.28 27.18
N GLN A 335 16.24 16.80 28.41
CA GLN A 335 17.43 17.33 29.01
C GLN A 335 18.53 16.26 29.17
N ALA A 336 18.17 15.09 29.67
CA ALA A 336 19.08 13.96 29.82
C ALA A 336 19.70 13.54 28.50
N PHE A 337 18.92 13.53 27.41
CA PHE A 337 19.41 13.18 26.08
C PHE A 337 20.38 14.24 25.53
N LEU A 338 20.13 15.52 25.73
CA LEU A 338 21.00 16.61 25.31
C LEU A 338 22.31 16.61 26.12
N GLU A 339 22.26 16.43 27.43
CA GLU A 339 23.44 16.32 28.29
C GLU A 339 24.30 15.09 27.96
N LEU A 340 23.65 13.98 27.58
CA LEU A 340 24.38 12.80 27.13
C LEU A 340 25.07 13.07 25.79
N TYR A 341 24.40 13.79 24.87
CA TYR A 341 25.02 14.13 23.60
C TYR A 341 26.23 15.06 23.77
N ASP A 342 26.17 16.04 24.65
CA ASP A 342 27.27 16.93 25.02
C ASP A 342 28.52 16.16 25.53
N LYS A 343 28.29 15.07 26.26
CA LYS A 343 29.38 14.17 26.72
C LYS A 343 29.97 13.30 25.58
N VAL A 344 29.19 12.98 24.56
CA VAL A 344 29.63 12.20 23.40
C VAL A 344 30.33 13.06 22.36
N ASP A 345 29.91 14.32 22.23
CA ASP A 345 30.44 15.30 21.30
C ASP A 345 31.02 16.52 22.03
N ALA A 346 32.32 16.49 22.29
CA ALA A 346 33.01 17.56 23.01
C ALA A 346 32.99 18.94 22.30
N ASP A 347 32.66 18.97 21.02
CA ASP A 347 32.51 20.19 20.24
C ASP A 347 31.06 20.72 20.22
N PHE A 348 30.13 19.98 20.85
CA PHE A 348 28.73 20.36 20.93
C PHE A 348 28.54 21.49 21.95
N GLN A 349 27.77 22.49 21.58
CA GLN A 349 27.33 23.55 22.49
C GLN A 349 25.84 23.40 22.68
N MET A 350 25.41 23.22 23.92
CA MET A 350 23.99 23.19 24.27
C MET A 350 23.27 24.42 23.76
N PRO A 351 22.08 24.27 23.18
CA PRO A 351 21.28 25.40 22.76
C PRO A 351 21.04 26.31 23.99
N VAL A 352 21.37 27.58 23.87
CA VAL A 352 21.04 28.58 24.92
C VAL A 352 19.57 28.94 24.72
N ASP A 353 18.73 28.72 25.74
CA ASP A 353 17.36 29.18 25.70
C ASP A 353 17.36 30.74 25.66
N GLU A 354 17.07 31.31 24.49
CA GLU A 354 16.97 32.75 24.28
C GLU A 354 15.81 33.40 25.06
N GLU A 355 14.93 32.61 25.66
CA GLU A 355 13.78 33.14 26.43
C GLU A 355 14.09 33.60 27.88
N ALA A 356 15.33 33.41 28.36
CA ALA A 356 15.71 33.88 29.70
C ALA A 356 16.21 35.34 29.76
N SER A 357 16.19 36.09 28.65
CA SER A 357 16.71 37.45 28.56
C SER A 357 15.77 38.47 27.89
N ALA A 358 14.45 38.27 27.99
CA ALA A 358 13.48 39.28 27.54
C ALA A 358 12.57 39.72 28.70
#